data_817f067847c2468d4335f26a7c011806
#
_entry.id   817f067847c2468d4335f26a7c011806
#
_cell.length_a   1.000
_cell.length_b   1.000
_cell.length_c   1.000
_cell.angle_alpha   90.00
_cell.angle_beta   90.00
_cell.angle_gamma   90.00
#
_symmetry.space_group_name_H-M   'P 1'
#
loop_
_entity.id
_entity.type
_entity.pdbx_description
1 polymer ?
#
loop_
_entity_poly.entity_id
_entity_poly.type
_entity_poly.pdbx_seq_one_letter_code
_entity_poly.pdbx_strand_id
1 'polypeptide(L)'
;MNQENKNMTAAASEAMPEFKSICHVNLARGFRGGERQTTLLIRHLQLLYPDLKQFLVCRKNSEIPAYVKDIPNLTVIEVRNECFGHVTLGTQAEIIHAHEAKAVHFAAIHHRIYGTPYIITRRVPQRVKNTFFNRYSFDHASFISSVSNAIRSSIIESFGSSLNLSGKLRVIYSVFNSSRGNPEVTAKIRSELNGSPVFGHIGAYVDKHKGQKVFIEAIRKLVKDRPDAVFIFLGAGCDEEELRKMTENLPQVRWLGFKTNVADYIDAMDYFVFPSRNEGLGSVLLDVIDHGVPVIASEVDGIPEIIQHEKTGLLFDNGNTEMLYQEITRLLNDNNLRDRLVDNATESLKKFSPETCALKYAELYTAIIEKVNQSHDR
;
A
#
# COMPACT_ATOMS: atom_id res chain seq x y z
N MET A 1 -8.47 -19.50 9.11
CA MET A 1 -8.38 -18.64 10.31
C MET A 1 -7.94 -19.50 11.47
N ASN A 2 -6.66 -19.36 11.89
CA ASN A 2 -6.09 -20.15 12.99
C ASN A 2 -6.68 -19.74 14.35
N GLN A 3 -6.65 -20.68 15.32
CA GLN A 3 -7.18 -20.52 16.68
C GLN A 3 -6.57 -19.31 17.42
N GLU A 4 -5.29 -18.97 17.15
CA GLU A 4 -4.62 -17.79 17.75
C GLU A 4 -5.20 -16.46 17.25
N ASN A 5 -5.59 -16.36 15.96
CA ASN A 5 -6.27 -15.18 15.44
C ASN A 5 -7.67 -15.02 16.03
N LYS A 6 -8.38 -16.13 16.29
CA LYS A 6 -9.66 -16.08 17.00
C LYS A 6 -9.51 -15.61 18.44
N ASN A 7 -8.41 -15.98 19.11
CA ASN A 7 -8.15 -15.57 20.48
C ASN A 7 -7.70 -14.11 20.59
N MET A 8 -6.95 -13.59 19.60
CA MET A 8 -6.60 -12.16 19.54
C MET A 8 -7.82 -11.29 19.19
N THR A 9 -8.67 -11.74 18.26
CA THR A 9 -9.93 -11.05 17.93
C THR A 9 -10.91 -11.07 19.10
N ALA A 10 -10.99 -12.17 19.84
CA ALA A 10 -11.83 -12.27 21.04
C ALA A 10 -11.33 -11.34 22.16
N ALA A 11 -10.02 -11.29 22.41
CA ALA A 11 -9.44 -10.40 23.42
C ALA A 11 -9.57 -8.90 23.06
N ALA A 12 -9.46 -8.54 21.77
CA ALA A 12 -9.68 -7.16 21.32
C ALA A 12 -11.16 -6.76 21.31
N SER A 13 -12.09 -7.72 21.20
CA SER A 13 -13.54 -7.46 21.21
C SER A 13 -14.12 -7.30 22.62
N GLU A 14 -13.40 -7.66 23.66
CA GLU A 14 -13.87 -7.56 25.06
C GLU A 14 -13.62 -6.18 25.70
N ALA A 15 -12.75 -5.34 25.14
CA ALA A 15 -12.55 -3.97 25.62
C ALA A 15 -13.00 -2.97 24.55
N MET A 16 -14.06 -2.20 24.85
CA MET A 16 -14.41 -1.02 24.04
C MET A 16 -13.18 -0.10 23.94
N PRO A 17 -12.81 0.37 22.73
CA PRO A 17 -11.68 1.27 22.61
C PRO A 17 -12.00 2.59 23.33
N GLU A 18 -10.99 3.23 23.91
CA GLU A 18 -11.18 4.53 24.60
C GLU A 18 -11.60 5.65 23.63
N PHE A 19 -11.37 5.48 22.32
CA PHE A 19 -11.82 6.40 21.26
C PHE A 19 -13.17 5.97 20.68
N LYS A 20 -14.04 6.93 20.42
CA LYS A 20 -15.42 6.70 19.92
C LYS A 20 -15.62 7.14 18.48
N SER A 21 -14.79 8.04 17.99
CA SER A 21 -14.94 8.58 16.65
C SER A 21 -13.62 8.99 15.99
N ILE A 22 -13.46 8.63 14.71
CA ILE A 22 -12.26 8.93 13.92
C ILE A 22 -12.67 9.52 12.58
N CYS A 23 -11.97 10.56 12.15
CA CYS A 23 -12.09 11.09 10.80
C CYS A 23 -10.87 10.74 9.96
N HIS A 24 -11.05 9.94 8.92
CA HIS A 24 -10.07 9.70 7.88
C HIS A 24 -10.15 10.79 6.82
N VAL A 25 -9.02 11.41 6.49
CA VAL A 25 -8.95 12.43 5.45
C VAL A 25 -8.09 11.93 4.30
N ASN A 26 -8.68 11.82 3.11
CA ASN A 26 -7.97 11.45 1.88
C ASN A 26 -8.50 12.29 0.71
N LEU A 27 -7.74 13.30 0.30
CA LEU A 27 -8.09 14.28 -0.73
C LEU A 27 -7.43 13.97 -2.09
N ALA A 28 -7.02 12.74 -2.33
CA ALA A 28 -6.50 12.30 -3.61
C ALA A 28 -7.57 12.34 -4.72
N ARG A 29 -7.13 12.43 -5.99
CA ARG A 29 -8.06 12.53 -7.13
C ARG A 29 -8.44 11.21 -7.76
N GLY A 30 -7.64 10.18 -7.60
CA GLY A 30 -7.86 8.87 -8.19
C GLY A 30 -7.99 7.79 -7.11
N PHE A 31 -8.05 6.52 -7.54
CA PHE A 31 -8.02 5.37 -6.66
C PHE A 31 -6.78 4.51 -6.97
N ARG A 32 -5.77 4.60 -6.12
CA ARG A 32 -4.49 3.89 -6.24
C ARG A 32 -4.18 3.17 -4.92
N GLY A 33 -2.95 2.70 -4.77
CA GLY A 33 -2.52 1.98 -3.57
C GLY A 33 -2.77 2.72 -2.25
N GLY A 34 -2.55 4.05 -2.21
CA GLY A 34 -2.79 4.86 -1.01
C GLY A 34 -4.26 4.93 -0.59
N GLU A 35 -5.14 5.16 -1.55
CA GLU A 35 -6.60 5.21 -1.35
C GLU A 35 -7.13 3.84 -0.94
N ARG A 36 -6.65 2.77 -1.60
CA ARG A 36 -6.99 1.39 -1.24
C ARG A 36 -6.56 1.06 0.20
N GLN A 37 -5.37 1.46 0.61
CA GLN A 37 -4.91 1.27 2.00
C GLN A 37 -5.76 2.04 3.01
N THR A 38 -6.28 3.22 2.65
CA THR A 38 -7.22 3.97 3.49
C THR A 38 -8.54 3.20 3.66
N THR A 39 -9.12 2.68 2.57
CA THR A 39 -10.38 1.92 2.63
C THR A 39 -10.25 0.62 3.39
N LEU A 40 -9.11 -0.08 3.26
CA LEU A 40 -8.81 -1.30 4.03
C LEU A 40 -8.73 -1.01 5.55
N LEU A 41 -8.06 0.08 5.94
CA LEU A 41 -8.00 0.47 7.35
C LEU A 41 -9.38 0.79 7.93
N ILE A 42 -10.18 1.60 7.23
CA ILE A 42 -11.57 1.94 7.64
C ILE A 42 -12.38 0.67 7.85
N ARG A 43 -12.34 -0.26 6.89
CA ARG A 43 -13.06 -1.52 6.94
C ARG A 43 -12.65 -2.39 8.13
N HIS A 44 -11.35 -2.54 8.36
CA HIS A 44 -10.86 -3.41 9.44
C HIS A 44 -11.04 -2.79 10.82
N LEU A 45 -10.98 -1.46 10.96
CA LEU A 45 -11.38 -0.79 12.19
C LEU A 45 -12.87 -1.02 12.50
N GLN A 46 -13.74 -1.00 11.48
CA GLN A 46 -15.16 -1.28 11.68
C GLN A 46 -15.43 -2.74 12.05
N LEU A 47 -14.65 -3.68 11.51
CA LEU A 47 -14.76 -5.10 11.89
C LEU A 47 -14.31 -5.36 13.33
N LEU A 48 -13.24 -4.69 13.78
CA LEU A 48 -12.72 -4.80 15.14
C LEU A 48 -13.59 -4.06 16.17
N TYR A 49 -14.15 -2.91 15.78
CA TYR A 49 -14.91 -2.02 16.63
C TYR A 49 -16.24 -1.64 15.96
N PRO A 50 -17.28 -2.51 16.04
CA PRO A 50 -18.55 -2.33 15.34
C PRO A 50 -19.28 -1.01 15.66
N ASP A 51 -19.11 -0.49 16.88
CA ASP A 51 -19.76 0.75 17.35
C ASP A 51 -18.95 2.02 17.05
N LEU A 52 -17.74 1.88 16.49
CA LEU A 52 -16.89 3.00 16.14
C LEU A 52 -17.55 3.87 15.06
N LYS A 53 -17.72 5.16 15.36
CA LYS A 53 -18.17 6.14 14.37
C LYS A 53 -16.98 6.57 13.52
N GLN A 54 -17.07 6.37 12.23
CA GLN A 54 -16.04 6.76 11.31
C GLN A 54 -16.55 7.86 10.36
N PHE A 55 -15.68 8.81 10.03
CA PHE A 55 -15.91 9.84 9.03
C PHE A 55 -14.84 9.70 7.95
N LEU A 56 -15.22 9.94 6.70
CA LEU A 56 -14.29 10.02 5.59
C LEU A 56 -14.46 11.35 4.87
N VAL A 57 -13.48 12.24 5.02
CA VAL A 57 -13.41 13.46 4.21
C VAL A 57 -12.66 13.16 2.93
N CYS A 58 -13.32 13.28 1.80
CA CYS A 58 -12.73 13.06 0.48
C CYS A 58 -13.16 14.13 -0.51
N ARG A 59 -12.49 14.20 -1.67
CA ARG A 59 -12.90 15.12 -2.72
C ARG A 59 -14.23 14.71 -3.33
N LYS A 60 -15.03 15.68 -3.70
CA LYS A 60 -16.18 15.45 -4.58
C LYS A 60 -15.70 14.80 -5.90
N ASN A 61 -16.42 13.79 -6.36
CA ASN A 61 -16.06 12.96 -7.50
C ASN A 61 -14.79 12.11 -7.29
N SER A 62 -14.38 11.86 -6.05
CA SER A 62 -13.41 10.80 -5.74
C SER A 62 -14.06 9.43 -5.94
N GLU A 63 -13.25 8.44 -6.32
CA GLU A 63 -13.72 7.05 -6.42
C GLU A 63 -13.84 6.35 -5.06
N ILE A 64 -13.20 6.89 -4.01
CA ILE A 64 -13.14 6.26 -2.68
C ILE A 64 -14.52 5.90 -2.11
N PRO A 65 -15.56 6.76 -2.20
CA PRO A 65 -16.88 6.44 -1.67
C PRO A 65 -17.48 5.14 -2.20
N ALA A 66 -17.20 4.79 -3.46
CA ALA A 66 -17.71 3.55 -4.06
C ALA A 66 -17.18 2.28 -3.37
N TYR A 67 -15.98 2.34 -2.78
CA TYR A 67 -15.32 1.21 -2.11
C TYR A 67 -15.64 1.07 -0.63
N VAL A 68 -16.37 2.03 -0.05
CA VAL A 68 -16.70 2.06 1.39
C VAL A 68 -18.19 2.20 1.67
N LYS A 69 -19.04 2.19 0.64
CA LYS A 69 -20.49 2.39 0.75
C LYS A 69 -21.22 1.36 1.61
N ASP A 70 -20.64 0.19 1.76
CA ASP A 70 -21.17 -0.96 2.52
C ASP A 70 -20.68 -0.99 3.97
N ILE A 71 -19.85 -0.02 4.40
CA ILE A 71 -19.29 0.01 5.75
C ILE A 71 -20.32 0.71 6.67
N PRO A 72 -20.81 0.02 7.72
CA PRO A 72 -21.73 0.64 8.67
C PRO A 72 -21.03 1.71 9.51
N ASN A 73 -21.80 2.64 10.08
CA ASN A 73 -21.31 3.73 10.93
C ASN A 73 -20.23 4.63 10.30
N LEU A 74 -20.09 4.60 8.96
CA LEU A 74 -19.21 5.47 8.20
C LEU A 74 -20.03 6.61 7.56
N THR A 75 -19.67 7.86 7.88
CA THR A 75 -20.20 9.05 7.24
C THR A 75 -19.19 9.60 6.23
N VAL A 76 -19.57 9.64 4.95
CA VAL A 76 -18.73 10.21 3.90
C VAL A 76 -19.04 11.70 3.71
N ILE A 77 -18.03 12.55 3.81
CA ILE A 77 -18.08 14.00 3.63
C ILE A 77 -17.32 14.35 2.35
N GLU A 78 -18.07 14.53 1.26
CA GLU A 78 -17.48 14.93 -0.01
C GLU A 78 -17.30 16.45 -0.10
N VAL A 79 -16.08 16.91 -0.36
CA VAL A 79 -15.76 18.33 -0.40
C VAL A 79 -15.30 18.80 -1.78
N ARG A 80 -15.84 19.94 -2.24
CA ARG A 80 -15.32 20.69 -3.38
C ARG A 80 -14.19 21.64 -2.98
N ASN A 81 -14.35 22.24 -1.79
CA ASN A 81 -13.39 23.10 -1.13
C ASN A 81 -13.13 22.56 0.28
N GLU A 82 -11.89 22.52 0.69
CA GLU A 82 -11.44 22.00 1.98
C GLU A 82 -12.08 22.74 3.17
N CYS A 83 -12.37 24.07 3.02
CA CYS A 83 -13.04 24.86 4.05
C CYS A 83 -14.40 24.28 4.46
N PHE A 84 -15.21 23.78 3.53
CA PHE A 84 -16.50 23.14 3.85
C PHE A 84 -16.33 21.85 4.65
N GLY A 85 -15.24 21.11 4.41
CA GLY A 85 -14.93 19.91 5.18
C GLY A 85 -14.72 20.20 6.67
N HIS A 86 -14.03 21.32 6.99
CA HIS A 86 -13.81 21.73 8.37
C HIS A 86 -15.12 22.06 9.08
N VAL A 87 -15.99 22.82 8.42
CA VAL A 87 -17.29 23.24 9.00
C VAL A 87 -18.23 22.04 9.16
N THR A 88 -18.30 21.17 8.14
CA THR A 88 -19.17 19.98 8.18
C THR A 88 -18.74 18.97 9.24
N LEU A 89 -17.42 18.75 9.37
CA LEU A 89 -16.88 17.85 10.38
C LEU A 89 -17.01 18.44 11.80
N GLY A 90 -16.68 19.73 11.98
CA GLY A 90 -16.73 20.41 13.27
C GLY A 90 -15.97 19.60 14.35
N THR A 91 -16.60 19.38 15.50
CA THR A 91 -16.05 18.60 16.62
C THR A 91 -16.57 17.17 16.68
N GLN A 92 -17.12 16.63 15.58
CA GLN A 92 -17.74 15.29 15.58
C GLN A 92 -16.74 14.15 15.70
N ALA A 93 -15.48 14.37 15.29
CA ALA A 93 -14.42 13.39 15.40
C ALA A 93 -13.45 13.74 16.54
N GLU A 94 -13.11 12.75 17.35
CA GLU A 94 -12.12 12.88 18.42
C GLU A 94 -10.68 12.91 17.88
N ILE A 95 -10.45 12.28 16.74
CA ILE A 95 -9.11 12.17 16.11
C ILE A 95 -9.25 12.33 14.61
N ILE A 96 -8.30 13.03 13.98
CA ILE A 96 -8.14 13.07 12.53
C ILE A 96 -6.96 12.21 12.10
N HIS A 97 -7.16 11.38 11.09
CA HIS A 97 -6.12 10.59 10.45
C HIS A 97 -5.89 11.06 9.01
N ALA A 98 -4.77 11.74 8.75
CA ALA A 98 -4.38 12.25 7.44
C ALA A 98 -3.64 11.18 6.63
N HIS A 99 -4.15 10.81 5.45
CA HIS A 99 -3.63 9.70 4.64
C HIS A 99 -2.77 10.10 3.43
N GLU A 100 -2.70 11.40 3.11
CA GLU A 100 -1.87 11.91 2.00
C GLU A 100 -1.49 13.39 2.24
N ALA A 101 -0.67 13.97 1.36
CA ALA A 101 -0.05 15.27 1.59
C ALA A 101 -1.03 16.43 1.82
N LYS A 102 -2.16 16.48 1.08
CA LYS A 102 -3.19 17.52 1.27
C LYS A 102 -3.99 17.30 2.55
N ALA A 103 -4.23 16.03 2.89
CA ALA A 103 -4.87 15.67 4.14
C ALA A 103 -4.05 16.10 5.36
N VAL A 104 -2.72 16.11 5.27
CA VAL A 104 -1.83 16.65 6.32
C VAL A 104 -2.13 18.13 6.58
N HIS A 105 -2.29 18.91 5.52
CA HIS A 105 -2.63 20.33 5.64
C HIS A 105 -4.02 20.53 6.20
N PHE A 106 -5.00 19.74 5.73
CA PHE A 106 -6.34 19.74 6.29
C PHE A 106 -6.31 19.47 7.80
N ALA A 107 -5.64 18.40 8.23
CA ALA A 107 -5.59 18.01 9.64
C ALA A 107 -4.95 19.11 10.52
N ALA A 108 -3.84 19.73 10.07
CA ALA A 108 -3.18 20.80 10.79
C ALA A 108 -4.05 22.07 10.93
N ILE A 109 -4.77 22.46 9.89
CA ILE A 109 -5.71 23.58 9.93
C ILE A 109 -6.89 23.26 10.86
N HIS A 110 -7.45 22.05 10.76
CA HIS A 110 -8.56 21.62 11.59
C HIS A 110 -8.16 21.59 13.07
N HIS A 111 -6.99 21.06 13.38
CA HIS A 111 -6.41 21.12 14.73
C HIS A 111 -6.30 22.57 15.24
N ARG A 112 -5.86 23.51 14.39
CA ARG A 112 -5.73 24.92 14.76
C ARG A 112 -7.07 25.60 15.08
N ILE A 113 -8.16 25.15 14.44
CA ILE A 113 -9.52 25.72 14.60
C ILE A 113 -10.27 25.06 15.78
N TYR A 114 -10.24 23.75 15.88
CA TYR A 114 -11.08 22.95 16.78
C TYR A 114 -10.30 22.23 17.90
N GLY A 115 -8.97 22.26 17.88
CA GLY A 115 -8.14 21.54 18.86
C GLY A 115 -8.05 20.03 18.64
N THR A 116 -8.78 19.46 17.67
CA THR A 116 -8.82 18.01 17.41
C THR A 116 -7.43 17.45 17.11
N PRO A 117 -6.91 16.48 17.88
CA PRO A 117 -5.62 15.88 17.64
C PRO A 117 -5.59 15.09 16.33
N TYR A 118 -4.39 14.90 15.75
CA TYR A 118 -4.29 14.19 14.49
C TYR A 118 -3.04 13.32 14.35
N ILE A 119 -3.17 12.33 13.46
CA ILE A 119 -2.09 11.44 13.01
C ILE A 119 -1.83 11.68 11.52
N ILE A 120 -0.58 11.57 11.11
CA ILE A 120 -0.15 11.59 9.71
C ILE A 120 0.30 10.18 9.32
N THR A 121 -0.20 9.63 8.21
CA THR A 121 0.38 8.46 7.54
C THR A 121 1.09 8.87 6.25
N ARG A 122 2.39 8.56 6.18
CA ARG A 122 3.23 8.78 5.02
C ARG A 122 3.46 7.49 4.24
N ARG A 123 3.11 7.50 2.94
CA ARG A 123 3.20 6.31 2.06
C ARG A 123 4.18 6.45 0.90
N VAL A 124 4.78 7.61 0.73
CA VAL A 124 5.66 7.91 -0.41
C VAL A 124 7.08 8.24 0.05
N PRO A 125 8.12 7.71 -0.65
CA PRO A 125 9.52 7.86 -0.23
C PRO A 125 10.09 9.24 -0.49
N GLN A 126 9.45 10.08 -1.34
CA GLN A 126 9.95 11.42 -1.61
C GLN A 126 10.06 12.24 -0.35
N ARG A 127 11.15 13.01 -0.22
CA ARG A 127 11.37 13.93 0.91
C ARG A 127 10.22 14.92 1.06
N VAL A 128 9.87 15.22 2.29
CA VAL A 128 8.93 16.29 2.62
C VAL A 128 9.65 17.63 2.40
N LYS A 129 9.03 18.55 1.66
CA LYS A 129 9.58 19.90 1.53
C LYS A 129 9.63 20.57 2.92
N ASN A 130 10.80 21.02 3.35
CA ASN A 130 10.99 21.67 4.64
C ASN A 130 10.51 23.13 4.63
N THR A 131 9.20 23.32 4.40
CA THR A 131 8.51 24.61 4.46
C THR A 131 8.01 24.87 5.89
N PHE A 132 7.76 26.14 6.23
CA PHE A 132 7.20 26.53 7.53
C PHE A 132 5.91 25.75 7.83
N PHE A 133 5.00 25.64 6.86
CA PHE A 133 3.71 24.98 7.06
C PHE A 133 3.84 23.45 7.22
N ASN A 134 4.74 22.81 6.48
CA ASN A 134 5.03 21.39 6.69
C ASN A 134 5.68 21.15 8.05
N ARG A 135 6.63 22.01 8.48
CA ARG A 135 7.18 21.91 9.84
C ARG A 135 6.09 22.01 10.89
N TYR A 136 5.24 23.03 10.79
CA TYR A 136 4.11 23.20 11.69
C TYR A 136 3.23 21.94 11.72
N SER A 137 2.84 21.41 10.54
CA SER A 137 1.95 20.24 10.44
C SER A 137 2.57 18.97 11.03
N PHE A 138 3.88 18.74 10.85
CA PHE A 138 4.56 17.57 11.41
C PHE A 138 4.86 17.74 12.90
N ASP A 139 5.15 18.96 13.34
CA ASP A 139 5.42 19.26 14.76
C ASP A 139 4.17 19.09 15.64
N HIS A 140 3.01 19.51 15.16
CA HIS A 140 1.76 19.44 15.92
C HIS A 140 1.02 18.10 15.78
N ALA A 141 1.46 17.19 14.90
CA ALA A 141 0.92 15.85 14.84
C ALA A 141 1.19 15.09 16.13
N SER A 142 0.18 14.39 16.65
CA SER A 142 0.31 13.51 17.82
C SER A 142 1.24 12.35 17.53
N PHE A 143 1.05 11.70 16.37
CA PHE A 143 1.93 10.67 15.82
C PHE A 143 2.09 10.83 14.31
N ILE A 144 3.20 10.29 13.81
CA ILE A 144 3.51 10.22 12.38
C ILE A 144 3.83 8.75 12.08
N SER A 145 2.98 8.09 11.32
CA SER A 145 3.25 6.75 10.83
C SER A 145 3.88 6.78 9.44
N SER A 146 4.80 5.88 9.20
CA SER A 146 5.37 5.58 7.89
C SER A 146 5.09 4.12 7.54
N VAL A 147 4.88 3.84 6.26
CA VAL A 147 4.60 2.46 5.83
C VAL A 147 5.86 1.61 5.64
N SER A 148 7.05 2.17 5.90
CA SER A 148 8.34 1.47 5.87
C SER A 148 9.39 2.23 6.70
N ASN A 149 10.48 1.55 7.07
CA ASN A 149 11.65 2.19 7.68
C ASN A 149 12.34 3.14 6.70
N ALA A 150 12.37 2.81 5.40
CA ALA A 150 12.89 3.69 4.37
C ALA A 150 12.17 5.06 4.37
N ILE A 151 10.83 5.06 4.43
CA ILE A 151 10.06 6.30 4.55
C ILE A 151 10.30 7.00 5.89
N ARG A 152 10.39 6.25 6.99
CA ARG A 152 10.74 6.83 8.31
C ARG A 152 12.05 7.59 8.24
N SER A 153 13.08 7.00 7.65
CA SER A 153 14.39 7.66 7.46
C SER A 153 14.27 8.91 6.57
N SER A 154 13.51 8.83 5.46
CA SER A 154 13.24 9.97 4.59
C SER A 154 12.53 11.13 5.31
N ILE A 155 11.61 10.85 6.25
CA ILE A 155 10.98 11.89 7.09
C ILE A 155 12.02 12.55 8.00
N ILE A 156 12.85 11.77 8.69
CA ILE A 156 13.91 12.28 9.57
C ILE A 156 14.88 13.17 8.78
N GLU A 157 15.34 12.70 7.63
CA GLU A 157 16.23 13.48 6.75
C GLU A 157 15.60 14.76 6.19
N SER A 158 14.28 14.75 5.98
CA SER A 158 13.56 15.92 5.45
C SER A 158 13.60 17.11 6.39
N PHE A 159 13.59 16.87 7.68
CA PHE A 159 13.53 17.91 8.70
C PHE A 159 14.85 18.08 9.47
N GLY A 160 15.70 17.04 9.53
CA GLY A 160 16.97 17.07 10.26
C GLY A 160 16.79 17.54 11.70
N SER A 161 17.62 18.50 12.13
CA SER A 161 17.53 19.13 13.46
C SER A 161 16.42 20.18 13.59
N SER A 162 15.70 20.50 12.51
CA SER A 162 14.64 21.53 12.53
C SER A 162 13.37 21.11 13.25
N LEU A 163 13.16 19.80 13.47
CA LEU A 163 12.04 19.23 14.23
C LEU A 163 12.50 18.09 15.13
N ASN A 164 12.02 18.09 16.36
CA ASN A 164 12.17 16.92 17.24
C ASN A 164 11.00 15.95 17.02
N LEU A 165 11.24 14.93 16.21
CA LEU A 165 10.26 13.87 15.92
C LEU A 165 10.41 12.66 16.86
N SER A 166 11.28 12.74 17.86
CA SER A 166 11.50 11.68 18.85
C SER A 166 10.18 11.31 19.56
N GLY A 167 9.89 10.03 19.67
CA GLY A 167 8.68 9.53 20.30
C GLY A 167 7.40 9.62 19.46
N LYS A 168 7.38 10.38 18.33
CA LYS A 168 6.21 10.53 17.47
C LYS A 168 6.18 9.58 16.27
N LEU A 169 7.35 9.12 15.79
CA LEU A 169 7.45 8.27 14.61
C LEU A 169 7.13 6.81 14.91
N ARG A 170 6.29 6.22 14.09
CA ARG A 170 5.94 4.79 14.12
C ARG A 170 6.02 4.18 12.73
N VAL A 171 6.42 2.92 12.64
CA VAL A 171 6.33 2.16 11.39
C VAL A 171 5.10 1.26 11.49
N ILE A 172 4.10 1.51 10.62
CA ILE A 172 2.91 0.69 10.46
C ILE A 172 2.79 0.35 9.00
N TYR A 173 3.08 -0.89 8.66
CA TYR A 173 3.13 -1.36 7.27
C TYR A 173 1.77 -1.26 6.57
N SER A 174 1.80 -1.07 5.25
CA SER A 174 0.65 -1.32 4.39
C SER A 174 0.29 -2.80 4.41
N VAL A 175 -0.94 -3.11 4.04
CA VAL A 175 -1.52 -4.45 4.16
C VAL A 175 -1.90 -5.03 2.80
N PHE A 176 -2.01 -6.35 2.73
CA PHE A 176 -2.58 -7.03 1.57
C PHE A 176 -4.11 -6.99 1.59
N ASN A 177 -4.71 -7.26 0.44
CA ASN A 177 -6.14 -7.48 0.30
C ASN A 177 -6.37 -8.98 0.05
N SER A 178 -6.94 -9.67 1.03
CA SER A 178 -7.17 -11.12 0.98
C SER A 178 -8.28 -11.58 -0.01
N SER A 179 -8.67 -10.72 -0.97
CA SER A 179 -9.61 -11.13 -2.02
C SER A 179 -8.94 -12.09 -3.00
N ARG A 180 -9.57 -13.23 -3.25
CA ARG A 180 -9.15 -14.19 -4.29
C ARG A 180 -9.82 -13.89 -5.63
N GLY A 181 -9.18 -14.30 -6.71
CA GLY A 181 -9.75 -14.23 -8.04
C GLY A 181 -10.93 -15.20 -8.19
N ASN A 182 -11.77 -14.92 -9.18
CA ASN A 182 -12.82 -15.85 -9.59
C ASN A 182 -12.19 -16.98 -10.43
N PRO A 183 -12.31 -18.27 -10.03
CA PRO A 183 -11.64 -19.37 -10.72
C PRO A 183 -12.02 -19.49 -12.22
N GLU A 184 -13.27 -19.20 -12.58
CA GLU A 184 -13.72 -19.25 -13.98
C GLU A 184 -13.09 -18.13 -14.81
N VAL A 185 -13.02 -16.91 -14.23
CA VAL A 185 -12.39 -15.75 -14.88
C VAL A 185 -10.89 -15.97 -15.02
N THR A 186 -10.23 -16.46 -13.97
CA THR A 186 -8.81 -16.82 -13.98
C THR A 186 -8.49 -17.87 -15.03
N ALA A 187 -9.28 -18.96 -15.13
CA ALA A 187 -9.12 -19.99 -16.13
C ALA A 187 -9.28 -19.45 -17.56
N LYS A 188 -10.25 -18.55 -17.77
CA LYS A 188 -10.44 -17.87 -19.05
C LYS A 188 -9.23 -16.99 -19.41
N ILE A 189 -8.75 -16.16 -18.48
CA ILE A 189 -7.54 -15.33 -18.66
C ILE A 189 -6.36 -16.22 -19.04
N ARG A 190 -6.15 -17.33 -18.32
CA ARG A 190 -5.04 -18.25 -18.56
C ARG A 190 -5.12 -18.86 -19.96
N SER A 191 -6.31 -19.26 -20.40
CA SER A 191 -6.57 -19.77 -21.76
C SER A 191 -6.27 -18.73 -22.84
N GLU A 192 -6.69 -17.48 -22.64
CA GLU A 192 -6.46 -16.38 -23.60
C GLU A 192 -4.98 -15.99 -23.72
N LEU A 193 -4.21 -16.14 -22.66
CA LEU A 193 -2.77 -15.86 -22.66
C LEU A 193 -2.01 -16.86 -23.54
N ASN A 194 -2.46 -18.10 -23.61
CA ASN A 194 -1.94 -19.15 -24.51
C ASN A 194 -0.40 -19.30 -24.48
N GLY A 195 0.15 -19.45 -23.27
CA GLY A 195 1.58 -19.64 -23.06
C GLY A 195 1.93 -19.90 -21.61
N SER A 196 3.11 -20.44 -21.36
CA SER A 196 3.61 -20.78 -20.03
C SER A 196 5.13 -20.84 -20.02
N PRO A 197 5.80 -20.27 -19.01
CA PRO A 197 5.19 -19.61 -17.85
C PRO A 197 4.66 -18.20 -18.14
N VAL A 198 3.74 -17.72 -17.29
CA VAL A 198 3.21 -16.35 -17.30
C VAL A 198 3.93 -15.50 -16.26
N PHE A 199 4.59 -14.45 -16.72
CA PHE A 199 5.21 -13.45 -15.87
C PHE A 199 4.34 -12.21 -15.79
N GLY A 200 4.04 -11.74 -14.58
CA GLY A 200 3.24 -10.54 -14.36
C GLY A 200 4.04 -9.36 -13.85
N HIS A 201 3.58 -8.17 -14.26
CA HIS A 201 3.98 -6.89 -13.67
C HIS A 201 2.72 -6.04 -13.44
N ILE A 202 2.56 -5.50 -12.24
CA ILE A 202 1.42 -4.63 -11.88
C ILE A 202 1.97 -3.30 -11.38
N GLY A 203 1.61 -2.20 -12.05
CA GLY A 203 2.04 -0.87 -11.64
C GLY A 203 1.68 0.21 -12.65
N ALA A 204 1.73 1.46 -12.23
CA ALA A 204 1.56 2.58 -13.16
C ALA A 204 2.64 2.53 -14.25
N TYR A 205 2.26 2.78 -15.52
CA TYR A 205 3.21 2.84 -16.62
C TYR A 205 3.98 4.16 -16.58
N VAL A 206 4.93 4.21 -15.63
CA VAL A 206 5.83 5.35 -15.38
C VAL A 206 7.21 4.78 -15.08
N ASP A 207 8.02 4.57 -16.10
CA ASP A 207 9.30 3.87 -16.03
C ASP A 207 10.27 4.47 -15.02
N LYS A 208 10.27 5.80 -14.91
CA LYS A 208 11.07 6.52 -13.91
C LYS A 208 10.86 6.00 -12.47
N HIS A 209 9.67 5.45 -12.18
CA HIS A 209 9.33 4.92 -10.87
C HIS A 209 9.24 3.40 -10.86
N LYS A 210 8.70 2.80 -11.93
CA LYS A 210 8.34 1.38 -11.95
C LYS A 210 9.31 0.50 -12.74
N GLY A 211 10.27 1.09 -13.48
CA GLY A 211 11.37 0.36 -14.09
C GLY A 211 10.98 -0.64 -15.18
N GLN A 212 9.85 -0.44 -15.87
CA GLN A 212 9.36 -1.37 -16.89
C GLN A 212 10.40 -1.66 -17.98
N LYS A 213 11.22 -0.67 -18.33
CA LYS A 213 12.28 -0.82 -19.34
C LYS A 213 13.32 -1.88 -18.94
N VAL A 214 13.64 -1.97 -17.64
CA VAL A 214 14.56 -3.01 -17.14
C VAL A 214 13.99 -4.40 -17.37
N PHE A 215 12.69 -4.59 -17.11
CA PHE A 215 12.03 -5.86 -17.36
C PHE A 215 11.91 -6.16 -18.87
N ILE A 216 11.57 -5.18 -19.69
CA ILE A 216 11.50 -5.34 -21.16
C ILE A 216 12.85 -5.81 -21.72
N GLU A 217 13.97 -5.24 -21.27
CA GLU A 217 15.30 -5.69 -21.71
C GLU A 217 15.63 -7.10 -21.22
N ALA A 218 15.19 -7.50 -20.03
CA ALA A 218 15.31 -8.88 -19.57
C ALA A 218 14.44 -9.84 -20.41
N ILE A 219 13.21 -9.43 -20.78
CA ILE A 219 12.32 -10.19 -21.66
C ILE A 219 12.97 -10.48 -23.00
N ARG A 220 13.69 -9.51 -23.61
CA ARG A 220 14.42 -9.72 -24.87
C ARG A 220 15.43 -10.86 -24.83
N LYS A 221 15.99 -11.15 -23.66
CA LYS A 221 16.86 -12.28 -23.44
C LYS A 221 16.05 -13.55 -23.18
N LEU A 222 15.08 -13.49 -22.29
CA LEU A 222 14.24 -14.62 -21.88
C LEU A 222 13.50 -15.28 -23.05
N VAL A 223 12.97 -14.52 -24.01
CA VAL A 223 12.22 -15.05 -25.16
C VAL A 223 13.09 -15.93 -26.10
N LYS A 224 14.41 -15.82 -26.01
CA LYS A 224 15.32 -16.69 -26.76
C LYS A 224 15.40 -18.09 -26.18
N ASP A 225 15.33 -18.16 -24.83
CA ASP A 225 15.42 -19.43 -24.09
C ASP A 225 14.03 -20.03 -23.85
N ARG A 226 13.02 -19.17 -23.70
CA ARG A 226 11.61 -19.53 -23.43
C ARG A 226 10.67 -18.78 -24.36
N PRO A 227 10.60 -19.17 -25.64
CA PRO A 227 9.71 -18.56 -26.63
C PRO A 227 8.23 -18.78 -26.33
N ASP A 228 7.90 -19.75 -25.49
CA ASP A 228 6.58 -20.10 -24.97
C ASP A 228 6.09 -19.20 -23.81
N ALA A 229 7.00 -18.46 -23.16
CA ALA A 229 6.65 -17.59 -22.03
C ALA A 229 5.78 -16.40 -22.46
N VAL A 230 4.91 -15.94 -21.54
CA VAL A 230 4.05 -14.76 -21.73
C VAL A 230 4.31 -13.74 -20.62
N PHE A 231 4.38 -12.47 -21.01
CA PHE A 231 4.67 -11.35 -20.11
C PHE A 231 3.49 -10.39 -20.10
N ILE A 232 2.83 -10.26 -18.96
CA ILE A 232 1.63 -9.40 -18.83
C ILE A 232 1.93 -8.17 -18.00
N PHE A 233 1.51 -7.02 -18.50
CA PHE A 233 1.62 -5.74 -17.80
C PHE A 233 0.23 -5.19 -17.51
N LEU A 234 -0.05 -4.95 -16.22
CA LEU A 234 -1.31 -4.36 -15.75
C LEU A 234 -1.05 -2.97 -15.18
N GLY A 235 -1.80 -1.99 -15.66
CA GLY A 235 -1.71 -0.60 -15.20
C GLY A 235 -2.04 0.39 -16.31
N ALA A 236 -1.79 1.66 -16.05
CA ALA A 236 -1.87 2.74 -17.02
C ALA A 236 -0.90 3.86 -16.59
N GLY A 237 -0.45 4.68 -17.54
CA GLY A 237 0.44 5.79 -17.21
C GLY A 237 0.95 6.55 -18.41
N CYS A 238 1.76 7.58 -18.15
CA CYS A 238 2.22 8.51 -19.21
C CYS A 238 3.22 7.91 -20.18
N ASP A 239 3.90 6.81 -19.81
CA ASP A 239 4.94 6.19 -20.65
C ASP A 239 4.40 5.01 -21.47
N GLU A 240 3.08 4.78 -21.48
CA GLU A 240 2.44 3.62 -22.11
C GLU A 240 2.79 3.49 -23.60
N GLU A 241 2.72 4.59 -24.35
CA GLU A 241 3.00 4.61 -25.78
C GLU A 241 4.45 4.21 -26.07
N GLU A 242 5.41 4.78 -25.34
CA GLU A 242 6.83 4.45 -25.47
C GLU A 242 7.10 2.98 -25.14
N LEU A 243 6.55 2.49 -24.03
CA LEU A 243 6.74 1.13 -23.56
C LEU A 243 6.15 0.11 -24.56
N ARG A 244 4.96 0.38 -25.11
CA ARG A 244 4.35 -0.47 -26.16
C ARG A 244 5.22 -0.51 -27.43
N LYS A 245 5.74 0.64 -27.86
CA LYS A 245 6.65 0.73 -29.02
C LYS A 245 7.92 -0.10 -28.81
N MET A 246 8.49 -0.10 -27.59
CA MET A 246 9.65 -0.92 -27.26
C MET A 246 9.40 -2.44 -27.38
N THR A 247 8.14 -2.87 -27.35
CA THR A 247 7.74 -4.28 -27.37
C THR A 247 6.99 -4.71 -28.62
N GLU A 248 6.94 -3.88 -29.67
CA GLU A 248 6.24 -4.19 -30.95
C GLU A 248 6.73 -5.52 -31.58
N ASN A 249 8.01 -5.83 -31.43
CA ASN A 249 8.62 -7.05 -31.95
C ASN A 249 8.64 -8.21 -30.95
N LEU A 250 7.90 -8.11 -29.84
CA LEU A 250 7.81 -9.12 -28.80
C LEU A 250 6.35 -9.61 -28.65
N PRO A 251 5.92 -10.57 -29.50
CA PRO A 251 4.53 -11.05 -29.49
C PRO A 251 4.13 -11.74 -28.19
N GLN A 252 5.08 -12.08 -27.32
CA GLN A 252 4.84 -12.64 -25.99
C GLN A 252 4.39 -11.58 -24.96
N VAL A 253 4.60 -10.28 -25.24
CA VAL A 253 4.23 -9.20 -24.31
C VAL A 253 2.77 -8.79 -24.52
N ARG A 254 2.03 -8.68 -23.43
CA ARG A 254 0.62 -8.26 -23.38
C ARG A 254 0.46 -7.05 -22.47
N TRP A 255 0.08 -5.91 -23.02
CA TRP A 255 -0.28 -4.70 -22.27
C TRP A 255 -1.79 -4.71 -22.02
N LEU A 256 -2.20 -5.08 -20.82
CA LEU A 256 -3.60 -5.33 -20.48
C LEU A 256 -4.35 -4.08 -20.00
N GLY A 257 -3.63 -2.97 -19.78
CA GLY A 257 -4.23 -1.74 -19.27
C GLY A 257 -4.62 -1.83 -17.79
N PHE A 258 -5.33 -0.81 -17.33
CA PHE A 258 -5.84 -0.80 -15.95
C PHE A 258 -6.93 -1.85 -15.75
N LYS A 259 -6.85 -2.59 -14.65
CA LYS A 259 -7.82 -3.62 -14.28
C LYS A 259 -8.31 -3.40 -12.85
N THR A 260 -9.60 -3.63 -12.63
CA THR A 260 -10.22 -3.59 -11.28
C THR A 260 -10.21 -4.96 -10.62
N ASN A 261 -10.26 -6.04 -11.42
CA ASN A 261 -10.23 -7.43 -10.98
C ASN A 261 -8.78 -7.99 -10.95
N VAL A 262 -7.89 -7.30 -10.26
CA VAL A 262 -6.45 -7.61 -10.25
C VAL A 262 -6.17 -9.01 -9.71
N ALA A 263 -6.96 -9.50 -8.75
CA ALA A 263 -6.82 -10.82 -8.15
C ALA A 263 -6.91 -11.96 -9.20
N ASP A 264 -7.83 -11.86 -10.18
CA ASP A 264 -7.97 -12.85 -11.25
C ASP A 264 -6.71 -12.97 -12.10
N TYR A 265 -6.03 -11.83 -12.33
CA TYR A 265 -4.78 -11.81 -13.08
C TYR A 265 -3.59 -12.31 -12.25
N ILE A 266 -3.54 -12.02 -10.94
CA ILE A 266 -2.49 -12.55 -10.06
C ILE A 266 -2.59 -14.08 -10.01
N ASP A 267 -3.79 -14.65 -9.86
CA ASP A 267 -4.02 -16.10 -9.87
C ASP A 267 -3.66 -16.74 -11.22
N ALA A 268 -3.62 -15.96 -12.31
CA ALA A 268 -3.20 -16.42 -13.62
C ALA A 268 -1.68 -16.33 -13.86
N MET A 269 -0.89 -15.79 -12.93
CA MET A 269 0.57 -15.66 -13.04
C MET A 269 1.30 -16.85 -12.44
N ASP A 270 2.43 -17.21 -13.03
CA ASP A 270 3.39 -18.18 -12.46
C ASP A 270 4.52 -17.49 -11.71
N TYR A 271 4.87 -16.27 -12.12
CA TYR A 271 5.94 -15.44 -11.54
C TYR A 271 5.57 -13.98 -11.57
N PHE A 272 6.04 -13.22 -10.59
CA PHE A 272 5.84 -11.78 -10.55
C PHE A 272 7.17 -11.03 -10.55
N VAL A 273 7.31 -10.06 -11.46
CA VAL A 273 8.51 -9.23 -11.59
C VAL A 273 8.20 -7.78 -11.23
N PHE A 274 8.96 -7.25 -10.27
CA PHE A 274 8.74 -5.91 -9.73
C PHE A 274 10.02 -5.06 -9.78
N PRO A 275 10.35 -4.49 -10.95
CA PRO A 275 11.61 -3.78 -11.19
C PRO A 275 11.58 -2.31 -10.76
N SER A 276 10.76 -1.97 -9.75
CA SER A 276 10.57 -0.58 -9.32
C SER A 276 11.88 0.10 -8.95
N ARG A 277 12.03 1.36 -9.37
CA ARG A 277 13.21 2.20 -9.08
C ARG A 277 13.04 3.04 -7.82
N ASN A 278 11.78 3.22 -7.40
CA ASN A 278 11.44 4.03 -6.23
C ASN A 278 10.08 3.58 -5.68
N GLU A 279 10.06 3.12 -4.43
CA GLU A 279 8.86 2.51 -3.86
C GLU A 279 8.74 2.78 -2.36
N GLY A 280 7.56 3.17 -1.90
CA GLY A 280 7.34 3.37 -0.48
C GLY A 280 7.47 2.09 0.34
N LEU A 281 6.75 1.07 -0.06
CA LEU A 281 6.81 -0.28 0.50
C LEU A 281 6.64 -1.34 -0.60
N GLY A 282 5.81 -1.05 -1.64
CA GLY A 282 5.46 -2.03 -2.66
C GLY A 282 4.28 -2.92 -2.26
N SER A 283 3.18 -2.31 -1.79
CA SER A 283 2.04 -3.08 -1.24
C SER A 283 1.43 -4.10 -2.20
N VAL A 284 1.62 -3.96 -3.52
CA VAL A 284 1.20 -4.97 -4.51
C VAL A 284 1.95 -6.29 -4.31
N LEU A 285 3.19 -6.26 -3.81
CA LEU A 285 3.95 -7.47 -3.49
C LEU A 285 3.26 -8.31 -2.43
N LEU A 286 2.61 -7.65 -1.47
CA LEU A 286 1.86 -8.32 -0.41
C LEU A 286 0.66 -9.09 -0.97
N ASP A 287 -0.05 -8.51 -1.95
CA ASP A 287 -1.17 -9.19 -2.63
C ASP A 287 -0.65 -10.40 -3.42
N VAL A 288 0.44 -10.23 -4.16
CA VAL A 288 1.07 -11.28 -4.97
C VAL A 288 1.53 -12.45 -4.10
N ILE A 289 2.17 -12.16 -2.96
CA ILE A 289 2.61 -13.18 -2.00
C ILE A 289 1.41 -13.91 -1.39
N ASP A 290 0.33 -13.18 -1.04
CA ASP A 290 -0.89 -13.77 -0.50
C ASP A 290 -1.52 -14.78 -1.47
N HIS A 291 -1.36 -14.58 -2.78
CA HIS A 291 -1.79 -15.49 -3.83
C HIS A 291 -0.80 -16.64 -4.11
N GLY A 292 0.32 -16.72 -3.40
CA GLY A 292 1.33 -17.78 -3.56
C GLY A 292 2.18 -17.65 -4.84
N VAL A 293 2.28 -16.47 -5.41
CA VAL A 293 3.09 -16.22 -6.61
C VAL A 293 4.51 -15.82 -6.21
N PRO A 294 5.55 -16.53 -6.69
CA PRO A 294 6.93 -16.21 -6.40
C PRO A 294 7.35 -14.86 -6.99
N VAL A 295 8.14 -14.10 -6.23
CA VAL A 295 8.49 -12.71 -6.53
C VAL A 295 9.96 -12.56 -6.85
N ILE A 296 10.25 -11.80 -7.93
CA ILE A 296 11.57 -11.23 -8.23
C ILE A 296 11.42 -9.71 -8.23
N ALA A 297 12.14 -8.99 -7.36
CA ALA A 297 12.00 -7.55 -7.19
C ALA A 297 13.35 -6.83 -7.13
N SER A 298 13.35 -5.53 -7.44
CA SER A 298 14.53 -4.69 -7.25
C SER A 298 14.78 -4.42 -5.76
N GLU A 299 16.05 -4.32 -5.36
CA GLU A 299 16.45 -3.99 -4.00
C GLU A 299 16.46 -2.46 -3.81
N VAL A 300 15.26 -1.87 -3.60
CA VAL A 300 15.11 -0.42 -3.39
C VAL A 300 14.14 -0.09 -2.26
N ASP A 301 14.42 1.00 -1.56
CA ASP A 301 13.56 1.64 -0.55
C ASP A 301 12.92 0.64 0.44
N GLY A 302 11.59 0.51 0.44
CA GLY A 302 10.85 -0.39 1.34
C GLY A 302 10.70 -1.82 0.85
N ILE A 303 11.12 -2.18 -0.37
CA ILE A 303 10.98 -3.54 -0.93
C ILE A 303 11.69 -4.60 -0.07
N PRO A 304 12.94 -4.38 0.42
CA PRO A 304 13.64 -5.34 1.29
C PRO A 304 12.94 -5.60 2.64
N GLU A 305 11.98 -4.77 3.03
CA GLU A 305 11.18 -4.99 4.23
C GLU A 305 10.07 -6.06 4.02
N ILE A 306 9.69 -6.32 2.76
CA ILE A 306 8.78 -7.40 2.35
C ILE A 306 9.58 -8.61 1.87
N ILE A 307 10.49 -8.38 0.91
CA ILE A 307 11.26 -9.44 0.24
C ILE A 307 12.65 -9.51 0.86
N GLN A 308 12.96 -10.63 1.48
CA GLN A 308 14.31 -11.00 1.92
C GLN A 308 14.94 -11.91 0.85
N HIS A 309 16.04 -11.47 0.26
CA HIS A 309 16.72 -12.22 -0.81
C HIS A 309 17.01 -13.67 -0.38
N GLU A 310 16.72 -14.63 -1.27
CA GLU A 310 16.84 -16.09 -1.09
C GLU A 310 15.99 -16.69 0.06
N LYS A 311 15.19 -15.87 0.75
CA LYS A 311 14.34 -16.34 1.83
C LYS A 311 12.86 -16.23 1.51
N THR A 312 12.37 -15.07 1.06
CA THR A 312 10.96 -14.82 0.74
C THR A 312 10.74 -14.34 -0.70
N GLY A 313 11.79 -14.32 -1.52
CA GLY A 313 11.82 -13.96 -2.91
C GLY A 313 13.25 -13.70 -3.37
N LEU A 314 13.41 -13.27 -4.61
CA LEU A 314 14.72 -12.91 -5.15
C LEU A 314 14.80 -11.39 -5.33
N LEU A 315 15.94 -10.80 -4.94
CA LEU A 315 16.22 -9.39 -5.14
C LEU A 315 17.34 -9.23 -6.17
N PHE A 316 17.26 -8.15 -6.94
CA PHE A 316 18.30 -7.74 -7.87
C PHE A 316 18.58 -6.24 -7.74
N ASP A 317 19.80 -5.82 -8.10
CA ASP A 317 20.22 -4.42 -8.04
C ASP A 317 19.35 -3.52 -8.93
N ASN A 318 19.01 -2.34 -8.45
CA ASN A 318 18.18 -1.38 -9.17
C ASN A 318 18.73 -1.07 -10.58
N GLY A 319 17.95 -1.38 -11.60
CA GLY A 319 18.31 -1.15 -13.00
C GLY A 319 19.23 -2.20 -13.61
N ASN A 320 19.63 -3.23 -12.87
CA ASN A 320 20.51 -4.29 -13.35
C ASN A 320 19.73 -5.36 -14.11
N THR A 321 19.58 -5.17 -15.41
CA THR A 321 18.88 -6.11 -16.31
C THR A 321 19.51 -7.50 -16.34
N GLU A 322 20.85 -7.57 -16.26
CA GLU A 322 21.55 -8.84 -16.30
C GLU A 322 21.25 -9.68 -15.08
N MET A 323 21.34 -9.09 -13.88
CA MET A 323 21.00 -9.78 -12.64
C MET A 323 19.51 -10.17 -12.61
N LEU A 324 18.59 -9.31 -13.09
CA LEU A 324 17.17 -9.68 -13.21
C LEU A 324 16.98 -10.92 -14.10
N TYR A 325 17.63 -10.96 -15.27
CA TYR A 325 17.57 -12.13 -16.16
C TYR A 325 18.12 -13.41 -15.48
N GLN A 326 19.23 -13.29 -14.76
CA GLN A 326 19.85 -14.42 -14.03
C GLN A 326 18.92 -14.94 -12.92
N GLU A 327 18.32 -14.05 -12.12
CA GLU A 327 17.43 -14.45 -11.05
C GLU A 327 16.12 -15.07 -11.57
N ILE A 328 15.59 -14.58 -12.68
CA ILE A 328 14.43 -15.21 -13.36
C ILE A 328 14.82 -16.62 -13.84
N THR A 329 15.95 -16.75 -14.51
CA THR A 329 16.43 -18.04 -15.05
C THR A 329 16.70 -19.04 -13.92
N ARG A 330 17.27 -18.58 -12.81
CA ARG A 330 17.50 -19.41 -11.62
C ARG A 330 16.19 -19.94 -11.05
N LEU A 331 15.20 -19.08 -10.90
CA LEU A 331 13.89 -19.45 -10.34
C LEU A 331 13.08 -20.37 -11.26
N LEU A 332 13.26 -20.25 -12.58
CA LEU A 332 12.67 -21.15 -13.58
C LEU A 332 13.26 -22.57 -13.51
N ASN A 333 14.52 -22.69 -13.17
CA ASN A 333 15.27 -23.96 -13.21
C ASN A 333 15.33 -24.69 -11.85
N ASP A 334 14.90 -24.04 -10.76
CA ASP A 334 14.94 -24.60 -9.39
C ASP A 334 13.56 -24.54 -8.72
N ASN A 335 12.78 -25.61 -8.91
CA ASN A 335 11.46 -25.73 -8.29
C ASN A 335 11.53 -25.77 -6.76
N ASN A 336 12.58 -26.39 -6.18
CA ASN A 336 12.73 -26.45 -4.72
C ASN A 336 12.97 -25.06 -4.13
N LEU A 337 13.79 -24.25 -4.80
CA LEU A 337 13.99 -22.85 -4.45
C LEU A 337 12.67 -22.10 -4.52
N ARG A 338 11.94 -22.20 -5.63
CA ARG A 338 10.65 -21.53 -5.84
C ARG A 338 9.66 -21.86 -4.72
N ASP A 339 9.43 -23.13 -4.45
CA ASP A 339 8.43 -23.58 -3.48
C ASP A 339 8.81 -23.12 -2.05
N ARG A 340 10.08 -23.22 -1.68
CA ARG A 340 10.59 -22.71 -0.40
C ARG A 340 10.42 -21.20 -0.25
N LEU A 341 10.65 -20.42 -1.32
CA LEU A 341 10.48 -18.97 -1.28
C LEU A 341 9.01 -18.59 -1.09
N VAL A 342 8.10 -19.29 -1.77
CA VAL A 342 6.65 -19.07 -1.63
C VAL A 342 6.16 -19.38 -0.22
N ASP A 343 6.55 -20.53 0.33
CA ASP A 343 6.14 -20.92 1.69
C ASP A 343 6.61 -19.91 2.74
N ASN A 344 7.88 -19.54 2.69
CA ASN A 344 8.45 -18.55 3.62
C ASN A 344 7.82 -17.15 3.45
N ALA A 345 7.53 -16.74 2.21
CA ALA A 345 6.91 -15.46 1.92
C ALA A 345 5.49 -15.42 2.51
N THR A 346 4.71 -16.48 2.30
CA THR A 346 3.34 -16.62 2.85
C THR A 346 3.36 -16.55 4.37
N GLU A 347 4.29 -17.22 5.04
CA GLU A 347 4.43 -17.15 6.50
C GLU A 347 4.74 -15.72 6.98
N SER A 348 5.55 -14.99 6.22
CA SER A 348 5.96 -13.62 6.53
C SER A 348 4.82 -12.60 6.49
N LEU A 349 3.70 -12.93 5.80
CA LEU A 349 2.55 -12.02 5.65
C LEU A 349 1.83 -11.68 6.96
N LYS A 350 1.99 -12.46 8.02
CA LYS A 350 1.32 -12.23 9.32
C LYS A 350 1.51 -10.79 9.83
N LYS A 351 2.71 -10.23 9.68
CA LYS A 351 3.04 -8.85 10.10
C LYS A 351 2.41 -7.76 9.23
N PHE A 352 1.90 -8.12 8.05
CA PHE A 352 1.26 -7.22 7.08
C PHE A 352 -0.25 -7.45 6.99
N SER A 353 -0.85 -8.16 7.94
CA SER A 353 -2.28 -8.41 7.92
C SER A 353 -3.06 -7.11 8.17
N PRO A 354 -4.25 -6.95 7.54
CA PRO A 354 -5.11 -5.80 7.78
C PRO A 354 -5.50 -5.64 9.25
N GLU A 355 -5.72 -6.76 9.94
CA GLU A 355 -6.03 -6.80 11.37
C GLU A 355 -4.88 -6.24 12.21
N THR A 356 -3.64 -6.73 12.00
CA THR A 356 -2.45 -6.22 12.70
C THR A 356 -2.26 -4.72 12.49
N CYS A 357 -2.51 -4.22 11.27
CA CYS A 357 -2.42 -2.81 10.97
C CYS A 357 -3.49 -2.00 11.72
N ALA A 358 -4.74 -2.45 11.71
CA ALA A 358 -5.84 -1.78 12.40
C ALA A 358 -5.63 -1.74 13.92
N LEU A 359 -5.15 -2.84 14.53
CA LEU A 359 -4.81 -2.89 15.96
C LEU A 359 -3.70 -1.89 16.30
N LYS A 360 -2.62 -1.82 15.52
CA LYS A 360 -1.55 -0.84 15.74
C LYS A 360 -2.02 0.62 15.64
N TYR A 361 -2.95 0.92 14.72
CA TYR A 361 -3.55 2.26 14.68
C TYR A 361 -4.47 2.50 15.87
N ALA A 362 -5.26 1.51 16.29
CA ALA A 362 -6.11 1.61 17.47
C ALA A 362 -5.30 1.92 18.74
N GLU A 363 -4.14 1.26 18.93
CA GLU A 363 -3.20 1.59 20.02
C GLU A 363 -2.76 3.06 19.99
N LEU A 364 -2.47 3.61 18.79
CA LEU A 364 -2.11 5.02 18.67
C LEU A 364 -3.28 5.95 18.97
N TYR A 365 -4.49 5.60 18.55
CA TYR A 365 -5.68 6.40 18.82
C TYR A 365 -5.99 6.42 20.33
N THR A 366 -5.93 5.27 20.99
CA THR A 366 -6.07 5.17 22.47
C THR A 366 -5.03 6.05 23.17
N ALA A 367 -3.76 5.93 22.82
CA ALA A 367 -2.71 6.75 23.42
C ALA A 367 -2.89 8.27 23.20
N ILE A 368 -3.57 8.70 22.13
CA ILE A 368 -3.93 10.09 21.92
C ILE A 368 -5.02 10.52 22.89
N ILE A 369 -6.10 9.75 23.02
CA ILE A 369 -7.23 10.08 23.92
C ILE A 369 -6.78 10.12 25.37
N GLU A 370 -5.98 9.16 25.82
CA GLU A 370 -5.39 9.16 27.17
C GLU A 370 -4.64 10.46 27.47
N LYS A 371 -3.81 10.93 26.50
CA LYS A 371 -3.07 12.20 26.67
C LYS A 371 -4.00 13.42 26.73
N VAL A 372 -5.04 13.43 25.91
CA VAL A 372 -6.03 14.51 25.91
C VAL A 372 -6.76 14.57 27.26
N ASN A 373 -7.22 13.42 27.75
CA ASN A 373 -7.92 13.32 29.05
C ASN A 373 -7.01 13.78 30.21
N GLN A 374 -5.74 13.33 30.26
CA GLN A 374 -4.79 13.76 31.28
C GLN A 374 -4.46 15.26 31.22
N SER A 375 -4.64 15.92 30.07
CA SER A 375 -4.44 17.37 29.94
C SER A 375 -5.65 18.18 30.39
N HIS A 376 -6.85 17.59 30.44
CA HIS A 376 -8.06 18.23 30.96
C HIS A 376 -8.20 18.11 32.48
N ASP A 377 -7.55 17.12 33.09
CA ASP A 377 -7.57 16.88 34.54
C ASP A 377 -6.53 17.74 35.30
N ARG A 378 -5.72 18.52 34.59
CA ARG A 378 -4.74 19.47 35.14
C ARG A 378 -5.18 20.92 34.97
#